data_df02cb94cd06712a272ead0162b89549
#
_entry.id   df02cb94cd06712a272ead0162b89549
#
_cell.length_a   1.000
_cell.length_b   1.000
_cell.length_c   1.000
_cell.angle_alpha   90.00
_cell.angle_beta   90.00
_cell.angle_gamma   90.00
#
_symmetry.space_group_name_H-M   'P 1'
#
loop_
_entity.id
_entity.type
_entity.pdbx_description
1 polymer ?
#
loop_
_entity_poly.entity_id
_entity_poly.type
_entity_poly.pdbx_seq_one_letter_code
_entity_poly.pdbx_strand_id
1 'polypeptide(L)'
;LASDKFQNNNFSLPIAIGKKIDNENFIVDLASMPHLLMAGATGQGKSVGLNAILVSLLYKKHPSQLKFVLIDPKKVELSIYRQIEKHFLAKLPGEEDAIITDTKKVVHTLNALCIEMDNRYDLLKEAGARNIKEYNEKFIKRKLNPQKGHQFLPFIVLVVDEFADLIMTAGKEVEMPIARLAQLARAIGIHLI
;
A
#
# COMPACT_ATOMS: atom_id res chain seq x y z
N LEU A 1 19.07 0.86 -4.82
CA LEU A 1 18.21 1.31 -5.91
C LEU A 1 18.93 1.38 -7.27
N ALA A 2 20.21 1.73 -7.28
CA ALA A 2 21.00 1.83 -8.50
C ALA A 2 21.42 0.47 -9.12
N SER A 3 21.19 -0.64 -8.42
CA SER A 3 21.59 -1.94 -8.93
C SER A 3 20.76 -2.37 -10.15
N ASP A 4 21.39 -3.09 -11.07
CA ASP A 4 20.73 -3.66 -12.23
C ASP A 4 19.55 -4.55 -11.85
N LYS A 5 19.68 -5.34 -10.78
CA LYS A 5 18.62 -6.20 -10.23
C LYS A 5 17.37 -5.41 -9.80
N PHE A 6 17.53 -4.18 -9.29
CA PHE A 6 16.40 -3.30 -8.96
C PHE A 6 15.85 -2.60 -10.21
N GLN A 7 16.70 -2.18 -11.12
CA GLN A 7 16.29 -1.44 -12.32
C GLN A 7 15.58 -2.34 -13.33
N ASN A 8 16.06 -3.57 -13.52
CA ASN A 8 15.61 -4.50 -14.56
C ASN A 8 14.95 -5.74 -13.96
N ASN A 9 13.71 -5.58 -13.44
CA ASN A 9 12.88 -6.68 -12.98
C ASN A 9 11.43 -6.50 -13.46
N ASN A 10 10.66 -7.59 -13.43
CA ASN A 10 9.26 -7.64 -13.83
C ASN A 10 8.30 -7.61 -12.64
N PHE A 11 8.75 -7.16 -11.48
CA PHE A 11 7.92 -7.09 -10.28
C PHE A 11 6.88 -6.00 -10.38
N SER A 12 5.69 -6.27 -9.83
CA SER A 12 4.62 -5.28 -9.77
C SER A 12 4.92 -4.18 -8.76
N LEU A 13 5.44 -4.55 -7.58
CA LEU A 13 5.82 -3.63 -6.51
C LEU A 13 7.21 -3.99 -5.97
N PRO A 14 8.29 -3.68 -6.70
CA PRO A 14 9.64 -4.02 -6.27
C PRO A 14 10.07 -3.18 -5.07
N ILE A 15 10.54 -3.83 -4.03
CA ILE A 15 11.08 -3.21 -2.83
C ILE A 15 12.48 -3.74 -2.54
N ALA A 16 13.40 -2.84 -2.22
CA ALA A 16 14.73 -3.15 -1.75
C ALA A 16 14.72 -3.19 -0.23
N ILE A 17 14.85 -4.38 0.34
CA ILE A 17 14.79 -4.57 1.80
C ILE A 17 16.17 -4.40 2.43
N GLY A 18 17.23 -4.76 1.71
CA GLY A 18 18.58 -4.69 2.24
C GLY A 18 19.58 -5.52 1.42
N LYS A 19 20.60 -6.02 2.10
CA LYS A 19 21.57 -6.93 1.53
C LYS A 19 21.58 -8.27 2.28
N LYS A 20 21.83 -9.32 1.54
CA LYS A 20 22.08 -10.66 2.09
C LYS A 20 23.49 -10.75 2.69
N ILE A 21 23.79 -11.87 3.35
CA ILE A 21 25.10 -12.16 3.92
C ILE A 21 26.22 -12.17 2.86
N ASP A 22 25.90 -12.60 1.64
CA ASP A 22 26.78 -12.60 0.48
C ASP A 22 26.95 -11.23 -0.19
N ASN A 23 26.46 -10.17 0.45
CA ASN A 23 26.45 -8.78 -0.02
C ASN A 23 25.58 -8.52 -1.26
N GLU A 24 24.78 -9.48 -1.74
CA GLU A 24 23.80 -9.25 -2.79
C GLU A 24 22.64 -8.38 -2.30
N ASN A 25 22.13 -7.54 -3.20
CA ASN A 25 20.92 -6.76 -2.94
C ASN A 25 19.71 -7.69 -2.85
N PHE A 26 18.95 -7.59 -1.76
CA PHE A 26 17.73 -8.35 -1.55
C PHE A 26 16.52 -7.52 -1.98
N ILE A 27 15.97 -7.89 -3.12
CA ILE A 27 14.84 -7.21 -3.76
C ILE A 27 13.72 -8.22 -3.93
N VAL A 28 12.52 -7.85 -3.51
CA VAL A 28 11.33 -8.70 -3.56
C VAL A 28 10.15 -7.92 -4.12
N ASP A 29 9.12 -8.64 -4.55
CA ASP A 29 7.86 -8.05 -4.99
C ASP A 29 6.85 -8.05 -3.84
N LEU A 30 6.49 -6.87 -3.34
CA LEU A 30 5.48 -6.74 -2.29
C LEU A 30 4.13 -7.33 -2.72
N ALA A 31 3.76 -7.20 -4.00
CA ALA A 31 2.50 -7.74 -4.51
C ALA A 31 2.42 -9.27 -4.40
N SER A 32 3.57 -9.94 -4.44
CA SER A 32 3.66 -11.40 -4.29
C SER A 32 3.64 -11.85 -2.84
N MET A 33 4.14 -11.02 -1.88
CA MET A 33 4.27 -11.40 -0.46
C MET A 33 2.97 -11.66 0.28
N PRO A 34 1.83 -11.07 0.14
CA PRO A 34 1.36 -9.76 -0.34
C PRO A 34 1.40 -8.65 0.70
N HIS A 35 1.66 -8.98 1.96
CA HIS A 35 1.74 -8.06 3.09
C HIS A 35 3.05 -8.25 3.83
N LEU A 36 3.48 -7.24 4.53
CA LEU A 36 4.75 -7.24 5.25
C LEU A 36 4.56 -6.74 6.68
N LEU A 37 5.00 -7.53 7.65
CA LEU A 37 5.14 -7.11 9.03
C LEU A 37 6.62 -6.87 9.33
N MET A 38 6.95 -5.65 9.76
CA MET A 38 8.29 -5.30 10.23
C MET A 38 8.28 -5.10 11.73
N ALA A 39 9.18 -5.76 12.43
CA ALA A 39 9.34 -5.61 13.88
C ALA A 39 10.81 -5.33 14.21
N GLY A 40 11.03 -4.51 15.23
CA GLY A 40 12.35 -4.19 15.71
C GLY A 40 12.29 -3.23 16.90
N ALA A 41 13.21 -3.39 17.84
CA ALA A 41 13.34 -2.47 18.94
C ALA A 41 13.91 -1.11 18.47
N THR A 42 13.81 -0.10 19.31
CA THR A 42 14.38 1.22 19.05
C THR A 42 15.86 1.12 18.69
N GLY A 43 16.26 1.78 17.62
CA GLY A 43 17.64 1.76 17.13
C GLY A 43 18.02 0.54 16.28
N GLN A 44 17.14 -0.43 16.08
CA GLN A 44 17.42 -1.63 15.27
C GLN A 44 17.08 -1.50 13.77
N GLY A 45 16.84 -0.29 13.31
CA GLY A 45 16.70 -0.01 11.88
C GLY A 45 15.30 -0.18 11.29
N LYS A 46 14.25 -0.33 12.11
CA LYS A 46 12.84 -0.41 11.61
C LYS A 46 12.51 0.78 10.73
N SER A 47 12.73 1.99 11.20
CA SER A 47 12.45 3.23 10.45
C SER A 47 13.28 3.34 9.17
N VAL A 48 14.55 2.95 9.21
CA VAL A 48 15.42 2.93 8.03
C VAL A 48 14.92 1.92 7.01
N GLY A 49 14.54 0.73 7.45
CA GLY A 49 13.97 -0.30 6.58
C GLY A 49 12.64 0.12 5.95
N LEU A 50 11.75 0.74 6.74
CA LEU A 50 10.48 1.27 6.24
C LEU A 50 10.69 2.35 5.18
N ASN A 51 11.59 3.30 5.44
CA ASN A 51 11.93 4.33 4.46
C ASN A 51 12.56 3.75 3.18
N ALA A 52 13.42 2.75 3.29
CA ALA A 52 13.99 2.06 2.14
C ALA A 52 12.89 1.43 1.25
N ILE A 53 11.87 0.82 1.86
CA ILE A 53 10.74 0.24 1.15
C ILE A 53 9.91 1.31 0.45
N LEU A 54 9.51 2.37 1.16
CA LEU A 54 8.72 3.46 0.58
C LEU A 54 9.45 4.16 -0.56
N VAL A 55 10.72 4.47 -0.38
CA VAL A 55 11.56 5.08 -1.42
C VAL A 55 11.72 4.15 -2.61
N SER A 56 11.86 2.85 -2.41
CA SER A 56 11.89 1.87 -3.52
C SER A 56 10.66 1.97 -4.40
N LEU A 57 9.48 2.03 -3.79
CA LEU A 57 8.21 2.14 -4.51
C LEU A 57 8.08 3.49 -5.24
N LEU A 58 8.47 4.59 -4.60
CA LEU A 58 8.46 5.91 -5.19
C LEU A 58 9.38 6.02 -6.44
N TYR A 59 10.52 5.35 -6.42
CA TYR A 59 11.42 5.31 -7.57
C TYR A 59 10.92 4.45 -8.74
N LYS A 60 10.04 3.47 -8.45
CA LYS A 60 9.60 2.50 -9.47
C LYS A 60 8.23 2.75 -10.04
N LYS A 61 7.37 3.47 -9.32
CA LYS A 61 5.96 3.61 -9.70
C LYS A 61 5.58 5.06 -9.92
N HIS A 62 4.82 5.27 -10.98
CA HIS A 62 4.18 6.55 -11.25
C HIS A 62 2.97 6.75 -10.31
N PRO A 63 2.63 8.00 -9.92
CA PRO A 63 1.46 8.26 -9.06
C PRO A 63 0.12 7.74 -9.59
N SER A 64 -0.02 7.55 -10.89
CA SER A 64 -1.20 6.91 -11.49
C SER A 64 -1.28 5.40 -11.24
N GLN A 65 -0.18 4.78 -10.86
CA GLN A 65 -0.06 3.33 -10.67
C GLN A 65 -0.05 2.92 -9.20
N LEU A 66 0.26 3.85 -8.29
CA LEU A 66 0.45 3.59 -6.87
C LEU A 66 -0.04 4.74 -6.03
N LYS A 67 -0.80 4.41 -4.98
CA LYS A 67 -1.19 5.33 -3.92
C LYS A 67 -0.81 4.76 -2.56
N PHE A 68 -0.41 5.62 -1.65
CA PHE A 68 -0.18 5.29 -0.25
C PHE A 68 -1.31 5.79 0.64
N VAL A 69 -1.64 5.00 1.65
CA VAL A 69 -2.41 5.44 2.81
C VAL A 69 -1.47 5.33 4.01
N LEU A 70 -1.13 6.45 4.61
CA LEU A 70 -0.13 6.51 5.67
C LEU A 70 -0.80 6.77 7.03
N ILE A 71 -0.55 5.89 7.98
CA ILE A 71 -1.03 5.95 9.37
C ILE A 71 0.17 6.05 10.30
N ASP A 72 0.28 7.17 11.01
CA ASP A 72 1.36 7.46 11.95
C ASP A 72 0.81 8.07 13.24
N PRO A 73 0.42 7.23 14.21
CA PRO A 73 -0.14 7.72 15.48
C PRO A 73 0.80 8.63 16.26
N LYS A 74 2.11 8.42 16.12
CA LYS A 74 3.15 9.19 16.83
C LYS A 74 3.57 10.47 16.13
N LYS A 75 3.17 10.67 14.88
CA LYS A 75 3.49 11.88 14.08
C LYS A 75 4.99 12.12 13.85
N VAL A 76 5.78 11.07 13.78
CA VAL A 76 7.25 11.17 13.69
C VAL A 76 7.78 10.63 12.37
N GLU A 77 7.57 9.33 12.12
CA GLU A 77 8.28 8.60 11.07
C GLU A 77 7.82 8.94 9.65
N LEU A 78 6.52 9.14 9.45
CA LEU A 78 5.94 9.32 8.11
C LEU A 78 5.71 10.78 7.74
N SER A 79 5.98 11.73 8.62
CA SER A 79 5.71 13.17 8.41
C SER A 79 6.42 13.76 7.19
N ILE A 80 7.60 13.25 6.84
CA ILE A 80 8.37 13.67 5.66
C ILE A 80 7.62 13.44 4.35
N TYR A 81 6.76 12.43 4.30
CA TYR A 81 5.99 12.08 3.10
C TYR A 81 4.83 13.02 2.80
N ARG A 82 4.55 14.03 3.64
CA ARG A 82 3.63 15.13 3.29
C ARG A 82 3.98 15.82 1.99
N GLN A 83 5.25 15.86 1.65
CA GLN A 83 5.75 16.51 0.43
C GLN A 83 5.20 15.86 -0.86
N ILE A 84 4.82 14.58 -0.79
CA ILE A 84 4.25 13.83 -1.92
C ILE A 84 2.73 13.69 -1.86
N GLU A 85 2.07 14.41 -0.96
CA GLU A 85 0.63 14.31 -0.71
C GLU A 85 -0.20 14.42 -1.99
N LYS A 86 0.06 15.43 -2.80
CA LYS A 86 -0.73 15.72 -4.00
C LYS A 86 -0.68 14.63 -5.07
N HIS A 87 0.36 13.81 -5.06
CA HIS A 87 0.60 12.83 -6.10
C HIS A 87 0.38 11.39 -5.64
N PHE A 88 0.92 11.03 -4.49
CA PHE A 88 0.99 9.65 -4.04
C PHE A 88 0.07 9.31 -2.87
N LEU A 89 -0.39 10.28 -2.07
CA LEU A 89 -1.19 9.95 -0.89
C LEU A 89 -2.68 9.94 -1.21
N ALA A 90 -3.34 8.87 -0.78
CA ALA A 90 -4.79 8.78 -0.77
C ALA A 90 -5.32 9.17 0.62
N LYS A 91 -6.42 9.89 0.64
CA LYS A 91 -7.11 10.31 1.87
C LYS A 91 -8.62 10.30 1.67
N LEU A 92 -9.35 10.28 2.76
CA LEU A 92 -10.80 10.41 2.73
C LEU A 92 -11.23 11.79 2.22
N PRO A 93 -12.34 11.90 1.50
CA PRO A 93 -12.88 13.18 1.10
C PRO A 93 -13.14 14.09 2.31
N GLY A 94 -12.73 15.36 2.21
CA GLY A 94 -12.90 16.33 3.29
C GLY A 94 -11.81 16.34 4.37
N GLU A 95 -10.86 15.40 4.33
CA GLU A 95 -9.72 15.43 5.25
C GLU A 95 -8.66 16.43 4.78
N GLU A 96 -8.19 17.25 5.71
CA GLU A 96 -7.12 18.22 5.42
C GLU A 96 -5.76 17.54 5.34
N ASP A 97 -5.49 16.62 6.28
CA ASP A 97 -4.20 15.94 6.42
C ASP A 97 -4.23 14.55 5.77
N ALA A 98 -3.30 14.28 4.89
CA ALA A 98 -3.19 12.97 4.23
C ALA A 98 -2.52 11.91 5.13
N ILE A 99 -1.72 12.33 6.12
CA ILE A 99 -1.14 11.41 7.10
C ILE A 99 -2.10 11.32 8.29
N ILE A 100 -2.61 10.12 8.53
CA ILE A 100 -3.66 9.87 9.52
C ILE A 100 -3.00 9.60 10.87
N THR A 101 -3.39 10.40 11.86
CA THR A 101 -2.79 10.37 13.21
C THR A 101 -3.82 10.11 14.32
N ASP A 102 -5.07 10.45 14.07
CA ASP A 102 -6.18 10.27 15.03
C ASP A 102 -6.81 8.90 14.89
N THR A 103 -7.03 8.22 16.02
CA THR A 103 -7.54 6.84 16.05
C THR A 103 -8.91 6.68 15.39
N LYS A 104 -9.83 7.65 15.56
CA LYS A 104 -11.14 7.58 14.93
C LYS A 104 -11.03 7.68 13.41
N LYS A 105 -10.15 8.55 12.93
CA LYS A 105 -9.87 8.69 11.50
C LYS A 105 -9.19 7.46 10.94
N VAL A 106 -8.35 6.78 11.71
CA VAL A 106 -7.77 5.47 11.36
C VAL A 106 -8.87 4.44 11.12
N VAL A 107 -9.80 4.30 12.04
CA VAL A 107 -10.93 3.36 11.90
C VAL A 107 -11.76 3.67 10.67
N HIS A 108 -12.10 4.94 10.43
CA HIS A 108 -12.84 5.36 9.24
C HIS A 108 -12.08 5.03 7.95
N THR A 109 -10.78 5.27 7.92
CA THR A 109 -9.93 4.97 6.76
C THR A 109 -9.83 3.48 6.49
N LEU A 110 -9.68 2.65 7.51
CA LEU A 110 -9.64 1.21 7.35
C LEU A 110 -10.97 0.65 6.83
N ASN A 111 -12.08 1.16 7.33
CA ASN A 111 -13.40 0.79 6.82
C ASN A 111 -13.60 1.25 5.36
N ALA A 112 -13.14 2.44 5.02
CA ALA A 112 -13.17 2.92 3.64
C ALA A 112 -12.32 2.06 2.70
N LEU A 113 -11.16 1.57 3.13
CA LEU A 113 -10.36 0.61 2.37
C LEU A 113 -11.06 -0.72 2.17
N CYS A 114 -11.81 -1.19 3.17
CA CYS A 114 -12.64 -2.39 3.01
C CYS A 114 -13.75 -2.18 1.96
N ILE A 115 -14.38 -1.02 1.94
CA ILE A 115 -15.37 -0.66 0.91
C ILE A 115 -14.71 -0.58 -0.47
N GLU A 116 -13.57 0.06 -0.57
CA GLU A 116 -12.80 0.12 -1.82
C GLU A 116 -12.43 -1.29 -2.31
N MET A 117 -12.03 -2.17 -1.40
CA MET A 117 -11.77 -3.58 -1.72
C MET A 117 -13.00 -4.25 -2.33
N ASP A 118 -14.17 -4.10 -1.71
CA ASP A 118 -15.42 -4.69 -2.22
C ASP A 118 -15.78 -4.12 -3.60
N ASN A 119 -15.69 -2.82 -3.77
CA ASN A 119 -15.92 -2.16 -5.06
C ASN A 119 -14.97 -2.68 -6.15
N ARG A 120 -13.71 -2.89 -5.83
CA ARG A 120 -12.74 -3.46 -6.76
C ARG A 120 -13.08 -4.91 -7.14
N TYR A 121 -13.52 -5.72 -6.19
CA TYR A 121 -13.99 -7.07 -6.49
C TYR A 121 -15.19 -7.07 -7.44
N ASP A 122 -16.13 -6.16 -7.26
CA ASP A 122 -17.26 -6.02 -8.17
C ASP A 122 -16.81 -5.64 -9.58
N LEU A 123 -15.90 -4.68 -9.72
CA LEU A 123 -15.32 -4.29 -11.01
C LEU A 123 -14.56 -5.45 -11.68
N LEU A 124 -13.77 -6.21 -10.92
CA LEU A 124 -13.06 -7.37 -11.44
C LEU A 124 -14.05 -8.46 -11.92
N LYS A 125 -15.11 -8.70 -11.17
CA LYS A 125 -16.15 -9.66 -11.51
C LYS A 125 -16.85 -9.28 -12.82
N GLU A 126 -17.25 -8.02 -12.96
CA GLU A 126 -17.87 -7.52 -14.20
C GLU A 126 -16.93 -7.61 -15.41
N ALA A 127 -15.64 -7.36 -15.19
CA ALA A 127 -14.63 -7.44 -16.24
C ALA A 127 -14.21 -8.88 -16.57
N GLY A 128 -14.60 -9.87 -15.76
CA GLY A 128 -14.10 -11.23 -15.88
C GLY A 128 -12.60 -11.36 -15.62
N ALA A 129 -12.05 -10.52 -14.73
CA ALA A 129 -10.64 -10.51 -14.36
C ALA A 129 -10.44 -11.20 -12.99
N ARG A 130 -9.34 -11.91 -12.84
CA ARG A 130 -9.01 -12.64 -11.60
C ARG A 130 -8.18 -11.81 -10.62
N ASN A 131 -7.51 -10.78 -11.09
CA ASN A 131 -6.64 -9.92 -10.32
C ASN A 131 -6.50 -8.54 -10.96
N ILE A 132 -5.95 -7.60 -10.19
CA ILE A 132 -5.77 -6.20 -10.63
C ILE A 132 -4.91 -6.08 -11.90
N LYS A 133 -3.90 -6.90 -12.07
CA LYS A 133 -3.01 -6.86 -13.23
C LYS A 133 -3.78 -7.19 -14.51
N GLU A 134 -4.54 -8.29 -14.48
CA GLU A 134 -5.39 -8.71 -15.60
C GLU A 134 -6.48 -7.67 -15.90
N TYR A 135 -7.09 -7.10 -14.85
CA TYR A 135 -8.08 -6.02 -14.98
C TYR A 135 -7.48 -4.78 -15.66
N ASN A 136 -6.36 -4.29 -15.18
CA ASN A 136 -5.71 -3.10 -15.73
C ASN A 136 -5.23 -3.33 -17.17
N GLU A 137 -4.76 -4.53 -17.52
CA GLU A 137 -4.44 -4.86 -18.91
C GLU A 137 -5.66 -4.78 -19.83
N LYS A 138 -6.81 -5.26 -19.38
CA LYS A 138 -8.08 -5.14 -20.14
C LYS A 138 -8.48 -3.68 -20.31
N PHE A 139 -8.32 -2.87 -19.25
CA PHE A 139 -8.62 -1.44 -19.31
C PHE A 139 -7.69 -0.70 -20.31
N ILE A 140 -6.40 -0.92 -20.25
CA ILE A 140 -5.42 -0.31 -21.17
C ILE A 140 -5.70 -0.72 -22.62
N LYS A 141 -6.09 -1.96 -22.85
CA LYS A 141 -6.49 -2.47 -24.16
C LYS A 141 -7.89 -2.00 -24.62
N ARG A 142 -8.51 -1.05 -23.89
CA ARG A 142 -9.84 -0.49 -24.15
C ARG A 142 -10.97 -1.53 -24.27
N LYS A 143 -10.86 -2.61 -23.51
CA LYS A 143 -11.88 -3.67 -23.44
C LYS A 143 -12.93 -3.43 -22.37
N LEU A 144 -12.78 -2.41 -21.55
CA LEU A 144 -13.70 -2.04 -20.48
C LEU A 144 -14.28 -0.66 -20.71
N ASN A 145 -15.59 -0.50 -20.45
CA ASN A 145 -16.29 0.75 -20.68
C ASN A 145 -16.21 1.68 -19.44
N PRO A 146 -15.56 2.86 -19.54
CA PRO A 146 -15.51 3.83 -18.45
C PRO A 146 -16.90 4.33 -18.00
N GLN A 147 -17.88 4.37 -18.89
CA GLN A 147 -19.24 4.80 -18.53
C GLN A 147 -19.95 3.81 -17.60
N LYS A 148 -19.46 2.57 -17.50
CA LYS A 148 -19.91 1.56 -16.55
C LYS A 148 -19.12 1.57 -15.24
N GLY A 149 -18.34 2.63 -14.99
CA GLY A 149 -17.52 2.77 -13.78
C GLY A 149 -16.15 2.12 -13.84
N HIS A 150 -15.77 1.50 -14.97
CA HIS A 150 -14.43 0.96 -15.12
C HIS A 150 -13.39 2.07 -15.22
N GLN A 151 -12.28 1.88 -14.50
CA GLN A 151 -11.15 2.80 -14.48
C GLN A 151 -9.86 2.02 -14.24
N PHE A 152 -8.73 2.64 -14.56
CA PHE A 152 -7.45 2.07 -14.14
C PHE A 152 -7.35 2.05 -12.61
N LEU A 153 -7.05 0.90 -12.04
CA LEU A 153 -6.95 0.72 -10.59
C LEU A 153 -5.49 0.79 -10.17
N PRO A 154 -5.05 1.85 -9.48
CA PRO A 154 -3.71 1.87 -8.91
C PRO A 154 -3.59 0.87 -7.76
N PHE A 155 -2.37 0.36 -7.53
CA PHE A 155 -2.06 -0.30 -6.27
C PHE A 155 -2.24 0.67 -5.11
N ILE A 156 -2.72 0.17 -3.99
CA ILE A 156 -2.78 0.91 -2.74
C ILE A 156 -1.91 0.21 -1.71
N VAL A 157 -0.96 0.94 -1.14
CA VAL A 157 -0.12 0.43 -0.04
C VAL A 157 -0.50 1.18 1.23
N LEU A 158 -1.11 0.44 2.15
CA LEU A 158 -1.39 0.93 3.50
C LEU A 158 -0.17 0.71 4.38
N VAL A 159 0.36 1.79 4.92
CA VAL A 159 1.49 1.76 5.85
C VAL A 159 1.04 2.19 7.24
N VAL A 160 1.23 1.32 8.22
CA VAL A 160 0.99 1.61 9.63
C VAL A 160 2.32 1.57 10.36
N ASP A 161 2.77 2.71 10.85
CA ASP A 161 4.09 2.82 11.52
C ASP A 161 4.15 2.04 12.83
N GLU A 162 3.18 2.21 13.70
CA GLU A 162 3.16 1.54 15.01
C GLU A 162 1.81 0.84 15.22
N PHE A 163 1.71 -0.41 14.77
CA PHE A 163 0.48 -1.18 14.85
C PHE A 163 0.06 -1.49 16.29
N ALA A 164 1.03 -1.74 17.18
CA ALA A 164 0.77 -2.03 18.58
C ALA A 164 0.00 -0.88 19.26
N ASP A 165 0.34 0.37 19.00
CA ASP A 165 -0.35 1.52 19.58
C ASP A 165 -1.83 1.58 19.16
N LEU A 166 -2.13 1.24 17.91
CA LEU A 166 -3.51 1.19 17.42
C LEU A 166 -4.32 0.07 18.08
N ILE A 167 -3.72 -1.11 18.24
CA ILE A 167 -4.36 -2.24 18.94
C ILE A 167 -4.66 -1.87 20.39
N MET A 168 -3.74 -1.21 21.07
CA MET A 168 -3.91 -0.79 22.46
C MET A 168 -5.00 0.28 22.64
N THR A 169 -5.20 1.14 21.63
CA THR A 169 -6.13 2.28 21.71
C THR A 169 -7.52 1.96 21.18
N ALA A 170 -7.65 1.20 20.11
CA ALA A 170 -8.90 0.93 19.41
C ALA A 170 -9.26 -0.56 19.32
N GLY A 171 -8.35 -1.48 19.67
CA GLY A 171 -8.61 -2.91 19.75
C GLY A 171 -9.31 -3.48 18.51
N LYS A 172 -10.46 -4.10 18.71
CA LYS A 172 -11.21 -4.80 17.66
C LYS A 172 -11.66 -3.91 16.50
N GLU A 173 -11.86 -2.62 16.71
CA GLU A 173 -12.28 -1.69 15.66
C GLU A 173 -11.19 -1.53 14.57
N VAL A 174 -9.95 -1.73 14.94
CA VAL A 174 -8.79 -1.73 14.03
C VAL A 174 -8.45 -3.15 13.56
N GLU A 175 -8.49 -4.14 14.45
CA GLU A 175 -8.14 -5.52 14.12
C GLU A 175 -9.03 -6.12 13.02
N MET A 176 -10.34 -5.94 13.12
CA MET A 176 -11.28 -6.55 12.18
C MET A 176 -11.08 -6.09 10.74
N PRO A 177 -11.04 -4.78 10.43
CA PRO A 177 -10.80 -4.35 9.05
C PRO A 177 -9.41 -4.73 8.54
N ILE A 178 -8.38 -4.70 9.39
CA ILE A 178 -7.03 -5.15 9.00
C ILE A 178 -7.00 -6.64 8.69
N ALA A 179 -7.62 -7.47 9.52
CA ALA A 179 -7.70 -8.91 9.26
C ALA A 179 -8.42 -9.20 7.92
N ARG A 180 -9.51 -8.49 7.65
CA ARG A 180 -10.25 -8.62 6.39
C ARG A 180 -9.41 -8.22 5.18
N LEU A 181 -8.73 -7.09 5.25
CA LEU A 181 -7.80 -6.65 4.20
C LEU A 181 -6.67 -7.65 4.00
N ALA A 182 -6.05 -8.12 5.08
CA ALA A 182 -4.95 -9.08 5.02
C ALA A 182 -5.35 -10.39 4.34
N GLN A 183 -6.59 -10.84 4.53
CA GLN A 183 -7.08 -12.07 3.90
C GLN A 183 -7.47 -11.91 2.43
N LEU A 184 -8.06 -10.79 2.07
CA LEU A 184 -8.80 -10.65 0.82
C LEU A 184 -8.22 -9.63 -0.16
N ALA A 185 -7.36 -8.71 0.27
CA ALA A 185 -6.99 -7.55 -0.54
C ALA A 185 -5.91 -7.81 -1.60
N ARG A 186 -5.22 -8.95 -1.56
CA ARG A 186 -4.12 -9.26 -2.48
C ARG A 186 -4.52 -9.15 -3.95
N ALA A 187 -5.61 -9.81 -4.33
CA ALA A 187 -6.04 -9.89 -5.72
C ALA A 187 -6.42 -8.53 -6.32
N ILE A 188 -6.94 -7.64 -5.48
CA ILE A 188 -7.40 -6.31 -5.91
C ILE A 188 -6.36 -5.19 -5.70
N GLY A 189 -5.12 -5.56 -5.36
CA GLY A 189 -4.00 -4.64 -5.34
C GLY A 189 -3.92 -3.72 -4.12
N ILE A 190 -4.44 -4.12 -2.96
CA ILE A 190 -4.23 -3.43 -1.68
C ILE A 190 -3.28 -4.27 -0.83
N HIS A 191 -2.18 -3.67 -0.41
CA HIS A 191 -1.11 -4.31 0.34
C HIS A 191 -0.82 -3.55 1.64
N LEU A 192 -0.51 -4.29 2.71
CA LEU A 192 -0.30 -3.77 4.06
C LEU A 192 1.19 -3.86 4.44
N ILE A 193 1.71 -2.80 5.03
CA ILE A 193 3.02 -2.76 5.68
C ILE A 193 2.83 -2.25 7.12
#